data_211d0fa43090fc7fd5cb4665e1c383d5
#
_entry.id   211d0fa43090fc7fd5cb4665e1c383d5
#
_cell.length_a   1.000
_cell.length_b   1.000
_cell.length_c   1.000
_cell.angle_alpha   90.00
_cell.angle_beta   90.00
_cell.angle_gamma   90.00
#
_symmetry.space_group_name_H-M   'P 1'
#
loop_
_entity.id
_entity.type
_entity.pdbx_description
1 polymer ?
#
loop_
_entity_poly.entity_id
_entity_poly.type
_entity_poly.pdbx_seq_one_letter_code
_entity_poly.pdbx_strand_id
1 'polypeptide(L)'
;RLEQIIAKERPDALLPNLGGQSGLNLCSELAAAGVLDKYNVQVIGVQVDAIERGEDREEFKETMESLGIEMARSEVAYSVDQALEIADKLGYPVVLRPAYTMGGEGGGLVYNVEELKTVCARGLQASMVGQVLVEESILGWEELELEVVRDSKNNMITVCFIENIDPVGVHTGDSFCSAPMLTISEEVQKRLQEKSYKIVEAIQVIGGTNVQWAHDPKTDRDIVIEINPRTSRSSALASKATGFPIALVSAMLATGMTLDEIPCGKYGTLDKYVPSGDYIVIKFARWAFEKFKGSQDKLGTQMK
;
A
#
# COMPACT_ATOMS: atom_id res chain seq x y z
N ARG A 1 16.39 -17.98 13.33
CA ARG A 1 15.76 -17.91 14.68
C ARG A 1 14.29 -18.30 14.65
N LEU A 2 13.49 -17.82 13.67
CA LEU A 2 12.06 -18.19 13.58
C LEU A 2 11.86 -19.70 13.41
N GLU A 3 12.64 -20.35 12.56
CA GLU A 3 12.60 -21.81 12.42
C GLU A 3 12.84 -22.53 13.76
N GLN A 4 13.79 -22.05 14.57
CA GLN A 4 14.05 -22.62 15.90
C GLN A 4 12.86 -22.44 16.85
N ILE A 5 12.16 -21.31 16.76
CA ILE A 5 10.94 -21.06 17.54
C ILE A 5 9.83 -21.99 17.09
N ILE A 6 9.59 -22.10 15.78
CA ILE A 6 8.59 -22.98 15.20
C ILE A 6 8.86 -24.45 15.56
N ALA A 7 10.12 -24.88 15.49
CA ALA A 7 10.54 -26.22 15.87
C ALA A 7 10.26 -26.55 17.33
N LYS A 8 10.42 -25.54 18.20
CA LYS A 8 10.19 -25.68 19.66
C LYS A 8 8.72 -25.60 20.03
N GLU A 9 8.02 -24.57 19.56
CA GLU A 9 6.65 -24.26 19.98
C GLU A 9 5.60 -25.05 19.19
N ARG A 10 5.94 -25.52 17.99
CA ARG A 10 5.09 -26.36 17.12
C ARG A 10 3.70 -25.76 16.90
N PRO A 11 3.58 -24.50 16.44
CA PRO A 11 2.30 -23.91 16.15
C PRO A 11 1.61 -24.62 14.99
N ASP A 12 0.28 -24.70 15.00
CA ASP A 12 -0.51 -25.25 13.90
C ASP A 12 -0.68 -24.24 12.76
N ALA A 13 -0.66 -22.93 13.08
CA ALA A 13 -0.90 -21.87 12.12
C ALA A 13 -0.05 -20.62 12.36
N LEU A 14 0.14 -19.84 11.29
CA LEU A 14 0.81 -18.54 11.27
C LEU A 14 -0.12 -17.48 10.67
N LEU A 15 -0.34 -16.39 11.39
CA LEU A 15 -1.13 -15.23 10.95
C LEU A 15 -0.21 -14.03 10.65
N PRO A 16 0.17 -13.78 9.39
CA PRO A 16 1.18 -12.76 9.06
C PRO A 16 0.62 -11.32 9.03
N ASN A 17 -0.62 -11.13 8.61
CA ASN A 17 -1.17 -9.81 8.32
C ASN A 17 -1.44 -8.90 9.53
N LEU A 18 -1.27 -9.38 10.75
CA LEU A 18 -1.26 -8.55 11.98
C LEU A 18 0.15 -8.15 12.44
N GLY A 19 1.20 -8.65 11.79
CA GLY A 19 2.61 -8.39 12.10
C GLY A 19 3.24 -7.23 11.33
N GLY A 20 2.45 -6.44 10.62
CA GLY A 20 2.95 -5.38 9.73
C GLY A 20 3.79 -5.93 8.57
N GLN A 21 4.59 -5.07 7.93
CA GLN A 21 5.44 -5.47 6.81
C GLN A 21 6.43 -6.57 7.18
N SER A 22 7.02 -6.49 8.37
CA SER A 22 7.94 -7.54 8.84
C SER A 22 7.26 -8.90 8.97
N GLY A 23 5.98 -8.94 9.34
CA GLY A 23 5.20 -10.17 9.41
C GLY A 23 5.01 -10.80 8.04
N LEU A 24 4.69 -10.01 7.02
CA LEU A 24 4.55 -10.47 5.63
C LEU A 24 5.88 -11.00 5.07
N ASN A 25 6.94 -10.20 5.17
CA ASN A 25 8.26 -10.56 4.66
C ASN A 25 8.78 -11.88 5.27
N LEU A 26 8.66 -12.00 6.60
CA LEU A 26 9.09 -13.21 7.29
C LEU A 26 8.24 -14.43 6.96
N CYS A 27 6.94 -14.26 6.68
CA CYS A 27 6.08 -15.34 6.21
C CYS A 27 6.52 -15.83 4.84
N SER A 28 6.76 -14.94 3.87
CA SER A 28 7.24 -15.28 2.53
C SER A 28 8.63 -15.95 2.59
N GLU A 29 9.56 -15.45 3.41
CA GLU A 29 10.88 -16.07 3.62
C GLU A 29 10.77 -17.49 4.21
N LEU A 30 9.89 -17.71 5.20
CA LEU A 30 9.69 -19.02 5.80
C LEU A 30 9.06 -20.01 4.81
N ALA A 31 8.13 -19.55 3.98
CA ALA A 31 7.52 -20.36 2.92
C ALA A 31 8.55 -20.75 1.87
N ALA A 32 9.31 -19.78 1.34
CA ALA A 32 10.36 -20.01 0.35
C ALA A 32 11.46 -20.95 0.85
N ALA A 33 11.79 -20.90 2.15
CA ALA A 33 12.75 -21.80 2.79
C ALA A 33 12.17 -23.20 3.11
N GLY A 34 10.88 -23.45 2.81
CA GLY A 34 10.23 -24.74 3.10
C GLY A 34 10.01 -25.02 4.60
N VAL A 35 10.16 -24.01 5.46
CA VAL A 35 10.04 -24.16 6.91
C VAL A 35 8.60 -24.45 7.31
N LEU A 36 7.64 -23.78 6.66
CA LEU A 36 6.22 -23.96 6.98
C LEU A 36 5.78 -25.41 6.67
N ASP A 37 6.14 -25.94 5.52
CA ASP A 37 5.85 -27.32 5.13
C ASP A 37 6.56 -28.34 6.05
N LYS A 38 7.84 -28.10 6.36
CA LYS A 38 8.64 -28.94 7.25
C LYS A 38 8.00 -29.17 8.62
N TYR A 39 7.35 -28.15 9.15
CA TYR A 39 6.72 -28.21 10.48
C TYR A 39 5.20 -28.29 10.43
N ASN A 40 4.60 -28.41 9.24
CA ASN A 40 3.17 -28.44 8.98
C ASN A 40 2.42 -27.24 9.59
N VAL A 41 2.95 -26.03 9.33
CA VAL A 41 2.37 -24.77 9.79
C VAL A 41 1.51 -24.19 8.67
N GLN A 42 0.21 -24.04 8.93
CA GLN A 42 -0.73 -23.44 7.98
C GLN A 42 -0.66 -21.92 8.03
N VAL A 43 -0.54 -21.24 6.90
CA VAL A 43 -0.75 -19.78 6.83
C VAL A 43 -2.26 -19.50 6.85
N ILE A 44 -2.72 -18.67 7.78
CA ILE A 44 -4.10 -18.21 7.90
C ILE A 44 -4.20 -16.71 7.67
N GLY A 45 -5.38 -16.23 7.29
CA GLY A 45 -5.56 -14.85 6.84
C GLY A 45 -5.02 -14.67 5.42
N VAL A 46 -4.15 -13.66 5.20
CA VAL A 46 -3.53 -13.43 3.90
C VAL A 46 -2.57 -14.57 3.54
N GLN A 47 -2.72 -15.15 2.36
CA GLN A 47 -1.90 -16.26 1.87
C GLN A 47 -0.61 -15.74 1.23
N VAL A 48 0.41 -16.61 1.12
CA VAL A 48 1.73 -16.23 0.59
C VAL A 48 1.64 -15.69 -0.84
N ASP A 49 0.89 -16.34 -1.70
CA ASP A 49 0.67 -15.90 -3.08
C ASP A 49 -0.06 -14.55 -3.19
N ALA A 50 -0.95 -14.25 -2.25
CA ALA A 50 -1.58 -12.94 -2.15
C ALA A 50 -0.60 -11.86 -1.67
N ILE A 51 0.33 -12.21 -0.78
CA ILE A 51 1.42 -11.32 -0.36
C ILE A 51 2.31 -11.00 -1.56
N GLU A 52 2.73 -12.00 -2.32
CA GLU A 52 3.57 -11.85 -3.50
C GLU A 52 2.91 -10.97 -4.56
N ARG A 53 1.66 -11.25 -4.94
CA ARG A 53 0.89 -10.42 -5.89
C ARG A 53 0.69 -8.97 -5.43
N GLY A 54 0.60 -8.72 -4.14
CA GLY A 54 0.44 -7.37 -3.60
C GLY A 54 1.74 -6.59 -3.47
N GLU A 55 2.84 -7.28 -3.19
CA GLU A 55 4.14 -6.68 -2.86
C GLU A 55 5.12 -6.69 -4.06
N ASP A 56 5.02 -7.68 -4.96
CA ASP A 56 5.81 -7.68 -6.19
C ASP A 56 5.27 -6.64 -7.17
N ARG A 57 6.14 -5.74 -7.59
CA ARG A 57 5.74 -4.58 -8.39
C ARG A 57 5.32 -4.97 -9.81
N GLU A 58 5.94 -5.99 -10.39
CA GLU A 58 5.62 -6.45 -11.75
C GLU A 58 4.30 -7.22 -11.74
N GLU A 59 4.12 -8.16 -10.81
CA GLU A 59 2.88 -8.91 -10.65
C GLU A 59 1.70 -7.98 -10.31
N PHE A 60 1.91 -7.00 -9.44
CA PHE A 60 0.89 -6.00 -9.13
C PHE A 60 0.51 -5.18 -10.36
N LYS A 61 1.50 -4.71 -11.14
CA LYS A 61 1.26 -3.96 -12.37
C LYS A 61 0.47 -4.77 -13.40
N GLU A 62 0.87 -6.02 -13.65
CA GLU A 62 0.15 -6.92 -14.56
C GLU A 62 -1.29 -7.15 -14.09
N THR A 63 -1.49 -7.31 -12.79
CA THR A 63 -2.83 -7.44 -12.21
C THR A 63 -3.66 -6.18 -12.45
N MET A 64 -3.11 -4.99 -12.21
CA MET A 64 -3.82 -3.73 -12.46
C MET A 64 -4.16 -3.53 -13.93
N GLU A 65 -3.24 -3.84 -14.83
CA GLU A 65 -3.47 -3.79 -16.27
C GLU A 65 -4.63 -4.72 -16.69
N SER A 66 -4.68 -5.94 -16.15
CA SER A 66 -5.75 -6.91 -16.41
C SER A 66 -7.14 -6.42 -15.96
N LEU A 67 -7.18 -5.60 -14.90
CA LEU A 67 -8.39 -5.01 -14.35
C LEU A 67 -8.79 -3.69 -15.03
N GLY A 68 -7.95 -3.15 -15.91
CA GLY A 68 -8.13 -1.82 -16.50
C GLY A 68 -8.01 -0.70 -15.48
N ILE A 69 -7.20 -0.90 -14.43
CA ILE A 69 -6.93 0.07 -13.37
C ILE A 69 -5.58 0.72 -13.64
N GLU A 70 -5.56 2.05 -13.68
CA GLU A 70 -4.35 2.79 -13.97
C GLU A 70 -3.37 2.81 -12.80
N MET A 71 -2.09 2.68 -13.12
CA MET A 71 -0.94 3.02 -12.28
C MET A 71 -0.18 4.20 -12.90
N ALA A 72 0.78 4.77 -12.18
CA ALA A 72 1.67 5.76 -12.77
C ALA A 72 2.37 5.18 -14.01
N ARG A 73 2.30 5.90 -15.13
CA ARG A 73 2.92 5.48 -16.40
C ARG A 73 4.42 5.40 -16.22
N SER A 74 5.01 4.30 -16.63
CA SER A 74 6.44 4.06 -16.44
C SER A 74 7.00 3.12 -17.49
N GLU A 75 8.26 3.35 -17.86
CA GLU A 75 9.03 2.47 -18.74
C GLU A 75 10.43 2.28 -18.17
N VAL A 76 11.06 1.13 -18.47
CA VAL A 76 12.43 0.84 -18.05
C VAL A 76 13.42 1.38 -19.09
N ALA A 77 14.46 2.06 -18.63
CA ALA A 77 15.58 2.53 -19.42
C ALA A 77 16.87 1.82 -19.01
N TYR A 78 17.66 1.44 -20.00
CA TYR A 78 18.99 0.83 -19.84
C TYR A 78 20.12 1.79 -20.25
N SER A 79 19.77 2.99 -20.71
CA SER A 79 20.70 4.05 -21.07
C SER A 79 20.08 5.43 -20.81
N VAL A 80 20.93 6.44 -20.76
CA VAL A 80 20.48 7.85 -20.63
C VAL A 80 19.63 8.25 -21.83
N ASP A 81 19.98 7.83 -23.04
CA ASP A 81 19.24 8.18 -24.25
C ASP A 81 17.82 7.59 -24.23
N GLN A 82 17.68 6.32 -23.84
CA GLN A 82 16.36 5.71 -23.64
C GLN A 82 15.54 6.44 -22.58
N ALA A 83 16.16 6.83 -21.47
CA ALA A 83 15.48 7.59 -20.41
C ALA A 83 14.99 8.95 -20.90
N LEU A 84 15.76 9.62 -21.77
CA LEU A 84 15.35 10.88 -22.40
C LEU A 84 14.13 10.69 -23.32
N GLU A 85 14.13 9.67 -24.15
CA GLU A 85 12.99 9.34 -25.03
C GLU A 85 11.71 9.03 -24.23
N ILE A 86 11.84 8.30 -23.12
CA ILE A 86 10.71 7.98 -22.24
C ILE A 86 10.20 9.25 -21.56
N ALA A 87 11.11 10.08 -21.01
CA ALA A 87 10.72 11.31 -20.34
C ALA A 87 10.05 12.32 -21.29
N ASP A 88 10.46 12.35 -22.56
CA ASP A 88 9.82 13.18 -23.58
C ASP A 88 8.38 12.77 -23.84
N LYS A 89 8.10 11.47 -23.85
CA LYS A 89 6.74 10.91 -23.98
C LYS A 89 5.89 11.17 -22.74
N LEU A 90 6.47 11.02 -21.54
CA LEU A 90 5.74 11.17 -20.27
C LEU A 90 5.47 12.62 -19.91
N GLY A 91 6.38 13.52 -20.30
CA GLY A 91 6.41 14.93 -19.88
C GLY A 91 7.10 15.10 -18.52
N TYR A 92 7.84 16.22 -18.38
CA TYR A 92 8.48 16.58 -17.10
C TYR A 92 7.48 17.20 -16.12
N PRO A 93 7.66 17.00 -14.79
CA PRO A 93 8.75 16.26 -14.16
C PRO A 93 8.52 14.74 -14.25
N VAL A 94 9.61 13.96 -14.18
CA VAL A 94 9.59 12.50 -14.07
C VAL A 94 10.37 12.03 -12.85
N VAL A 95 10.05 10.84 -12.37
CA VAL A 95 10.74 10.18 -11.25
C VAL A 95 11.62 9.07 -11.80
N LEU A 96 12.88 9.05 -11.38
CA LEU A 96 13.84 8.00 -11.71
C LEU A 96 14.01 7.07 -10.53
N ARG A 97 13.85 5.78 -10.76
CA ARG A 97 14.02 4.74 -9.72
C ARG A 97 14.98 3.66 -10.23
N PRO A 98 16.23 3.64 -9.78
CA PRO A 98 17.15 2.57 -10.12
C PRO A 98 16.64 1.23 -9.57
N ALA A 99 16.78 0.17 -10.37
CA ALA A 99 16.37 -1.15 -9.95
C ALA A 99 17.32 -1.72 -8.88
N TYR A 100 16.74 -2.44 -7.93
CA TYR A 100 17.48 -3.13 -6.84
C TYR A 100 18.36 -2.22 -5.99
N THR A 101 17.92 -0.97 -5.75
CA THR A 101 18.58 -0.05 -4.81
C THR A 101 17.74 0.10 -3.54
N MET A 102 18.41 0.35 -2.42
CA MET A 102 17.73 0.57 -1.14
C MET A 102 17.60 2.06 -0.84
N GLY A 103 16.47 2.45 -0.24
CA GLY A 103 16.27 3.81 0.26
C GLY A 103 16.23 4.91 -0.80
N GLY A 104 16.01 4.55 -2.09
CA GLY A 104 15.95 5.54 -3.18
C GLY A 104 17.32 6.01 -3.67
N GLU A 105 18.41 5.26 -3.35
CA GLU A 105 19.77 5.60 -3.78
C GLU A 105 19.88 5.71 -5.31
N GLY A 106 20.49 6.78 -5.79
CA GLY A 106 20.72 7.05 -7.21
C GLY A 106 19.48 7.51 -7.98
N GLY A 107 18.28 7.48 -7.37
CA GLY A 107 17.04 7.97 -7.97
C GLY A 107 16.70 9.41 -7.59
N GLY A 108 15.54 9.87 -8.04
CA GLY A 108 15.00 11.17 -7.68
C GLY A 108 14.03 11.75 -8.69
N LEU A 109 13.40 12.85 -8.29
CA LEU A 109 12.54 13.66 -9.14
C LEU A 109 13.42 14.56 -10.00
N VAL A 110 13.15 14.64 -11.31
CA VAL A 110 13.88 15.47 -12.28
C VAL A 110 12.91 16.31 -13.08
N TYR A 111 13.27 17.56 -13.29
CA TYR A 111 12.41 18.58 -13.89
C TYR A 111 12.78 18.94 -15.33
N ASN A 112 13.97 18.50 -15.79
CA ASN A 112 14.48 18.87 -17.10
C ASN A 112 15.52 17.85 -17.60
N VAL A 113 15.89 18.01 -18.86
CA VAL A 113 16.85 17.14 -19.57
C VAL A 113 18.21 17.05 -18.87
N GLU A 114 18.74 18.18 -18.37
CA GLU A 114 20.08 18.20 -17.76
C GLU A 114 20.11 17.48 -16.41
N GLU A 115 19.07 17.66 -15.61
CA GLU A 115 18.89 16.90 -14.36
C GLU A 115 18.72 15.41 -14.65
N LEU A 116 17.92 15.06 -15.68
CA LEU A 116 17.70 13.66 -16.05
C LEU A 116 19.01 12.97 -16.43
N LYS A 117 19.83 13.59 -17.28
CA LYS A 117 21.13 13.02 -17.67
C LYS A 117 22.00 12.70 -16.46
N THR A 118 22.07 13.64 -15.51
CA THR A 118 22.91 13.48 -14.31
C THR A 118 22.36 12.39 -13.37
N VAL A 119 21.07 12.44 -13.07
CA VAL A 119 20.45 11.49 -12.13
C VAL A 119 20.36 10.11 -12.75
N CYS A 120 20.02 9.98 -14.05
CA CYS A 120 19.93 8.70 -14.73
C CYS A 120 21.31 8.01 -14.83
N ALA A 121 22.38 8.74 -15.17
CA ALA A 121 23.73 8.17 -15.22
C ALA A 121 24.14 7.61 -13.84
N ARG A 122 23.87 8.35 -12.77
CA ARG A 122 24.12 7.89 -11.40
C ARG A 122 23.26 6.69 -11.05
N GLY A 123 21.98 6.70 -11.43
CA GLY A 123 21.04 5.60 -11.19
C GLY A 123 21.44 4.31 -11.90
N LEU A 124 21.86 4.38 -13.14
CA LEU A 124 22.39 3.23 -13.91
C LEU A 124 23.64 2.62 -13.27
N GLN A 125 24.51 3.47 -12.69
CA GLN A 125 25.68 2.98 -11.95
C GLN A 125 25.33 2.34 -10.60
N ALA A 126 24.32 2.89 -9.91
CA ALA A 126 23.86 2.36 -8.63
C ALA A 126 23.07 1.05 -8.77
N SER A 127 22.41 0.86 -9.91
CA SER A 127 21.63 -0.35 -10.18
C SER A 127 22.53 -1.56 -10.46
N MET A 128 22.30 -2.64 -9.72
CA MET A 128 23.07 -3.91 -9.90
C MET A 128 22.84 -4.55 -11.29
N VAL A 129 21.73 -4.21 -11.95
CA VAL A 129 21.35 -4.74 -13.28
C VAL A 129 21.42 -3.68 -14.37
N GLY A 130 21.92 -2.47 -14.06
CA GLY A 130 22.10 -1.39 -15.03
C GLY A 130 20.79 -0.87 -15.63
N GLN A 131 19.72 -0.81 -14.86
CA GLN A 131 18.43 -0.32 -15.33
C GLN A 131 17.81 0.71 -14.38
N VAL A 132 17.07 1.65 -14.95
CA VAL A 132 16.34 2.70 -14.23
C VAL A 132 14.90 2.74 -14.74
N LEU A 133 13.93 2.71 -13.83
CA LEU A 133 12.55 2.99 -14.16
C LEU A 133 12.36 4.50 -14.28
N VAL A 134 11.79 4.95 -15.40
CA VAL A 134 11.36 6.32 -15.63
C VAL A 134 9.85 6.37 -15.48
N GLU A 135 9.36 7.13 -14.51
CA GLU A 135 7.95 7.14 -14.11
C GLU A 135 7.39 8.57 -14.17
N GLU A 136 6.14 8.73 -14.62
CA GLU A 136 5.47 10.02 -14.55
C GLU A 136 5.40 10.50 -13.09
N SER A 137 5.55 11.80 -12.89
CA SER A 137 5.41 12.38 -11.57
C SER A 137 3.95 12.66 -11.26
N ILE A 138 3.51 12.15 -10.12
CA ILE A 138 2.20 12.43 -9.53
C ILE A 138 2.30 13.38 -8.33
N LEU A 139 3.44 14.07 -8.23
CA LEU A 139 3.69 15.01 -7.15
C LEU A 139 2.60 16.09 -7.11
N GLY A 140 2.06 16.32 -5.93
CA GLY A 140 1.01 17.31 -5.72
C GLY A 140 -0.41 16.85 -6.04
N TRP A 141 -0.59 15.60 -6.49
CA TRP A 141 -1.93 14.99 -6.58
C TRP A 141 -2.50 14.76 -5.18
N GLU A 142 -3.82 14.67 -5.09
CA GLU A 142 -4.50 14.28 -3.85
C GLU A 142 -4.16 12.82 -3.51
N GLU A 143 -3.78 12.56 -2.27
CA GLU A 143 -3.47 11.20 -1.79
C GLU A 143 -4.60 10.70 -0.92
N LEU A 144 -5.16 9.55 -1.30
CA LEU A 144 -6.39 9.00 -0.74
C LEU A 144 -6.16 7.54 -0.34
N GLU A 145 -6.82 7.12 0.75
CA GLU A 145 -6.69 5.75 1.23
C GLU A 145 -8.07 5.16 1.54
N LEU A 146 -8.25 3.89 1.21
CA LEU A 146 -9.42 3.11 1.61
C LEU A 146 -8.97 1.94 2.49
N GLU A 147 -9.59 1.83 3.67
CA GLU A 147 -9.46 0.64 4.52
C GLU A 147 -10.60 -0.32 4.18
N VAL A 148 -10.24 -1.45 3.57
CA VAL A 148 -11.16 -2.47 3.09
C VAL A 148 -10.96 -3.76 3.89
N VAL A 149 -12.05 -4.45 4.18
CA VAL A 149 -12.01 -5.80 4.78
C VAL A 149 -12.74 -6.76 3.86
N ARG A 150 -12.09 -7.89 3.53
CA ARG A 150 -12.61 -8.95 2.67
C ARG A 150 -12.54 -10.30 3.38
N ASP A 151 -13.57 -11.12 3.24
CA ASP A 151 -13.60 -12.50 3.74
C ASP A 151 -13.38 -13.56 2.64
N SER A 152 -13.39 -14.83 3.01
CA SER A 152 -13.19 -15.94 2.10
C SER A 152 -14.36 -16.20 1.13
N LYS A 153 -15.55 -15.67 1.42
CA LYS A 153 -16.73 -15.72 0.54
C LYS A 153 -16.81 -14.53 -0.43
N ASN A 154 -15.78 -13.69 -0.45
CA ASN A 154 -15.76 -12.45 -1.22
C ASN A 154 -16.75 -11.37 -0.77
N ASN A 155 -17.25 -11.44 0.48
CA ASN A 155 -17.92 -10.29 1.07
C ASN A 155 -16.87 -9.21 1.36
N MET A 156 -17.18 -7.97 1.00
CA MET A 156 -16.28 -6.82 1.21
C MET A 156 -17.01 -5.64 1.81
N ILE A 157 -16.32 -4.93 2.69
CA ILE A 157 -16.77 -3.66 3.26
C ILE A 157 -15.66 -2.63 3.23
N THR A 158 -16.01 -1.36 3.06
CA THR A 158 -15.11 -0.24 3.31
C THR A 158 -15.33 0.24 4.73
N VAL A 159 -14.28 0.14 5.55
CA VAL A 159 -14.35 0.58 6.95
C VAL A 159 -14.23 2.09 7.04
N CYS A 160 -13.35 2.68 6.23
CA CYS A 160 -13.07 4.10 6.28
C CYS A 160 -12.51 4.62 4.97
N PHE A 161 -12.88 5.83 4.62
CA PHE A 161 -12.29 6.64 3.56
C PHE A 161 -11.41 7.71 4.22
N ILE A 162 -10.12 7.75 3.86
CA ILE A 162 -9.13 8.64 4.45
C ILE A 162 -8.58 9.57 3.37
N GLU A 163 -8.59 10.86 3.66
CA GLU A 163 -7.99 11.91 2.83
C GLU A 163 -6.72 12.40 3.48
N ASN A 164 -5.59 12.28 2.76
CA ASN A 164 -4.35 12.91 3.18
C ASN A 164 -4.39 14.39 2.75
N ILE A 165 -4.25 15.29 3.71
CA ILE A 165 -4.26 16.73 3.46
C ILE A 165 -2.94 17.18 2.83
N ASP A 166 -1.84 16.54 3.22
CA ASP A 166 -0.59 16.67 2.50
C ASP A 166 -0.69 15.91 1.16
N PRO A 167 -0.33 16.55 0.04
CA PRO A 167 -0.42 15.91 -1.27
C PRO A 167 0.64 14.82 -1.45
N VAL A 168 0.52 14.03 -2.51
CA VAL A 168 1.56 13.08 -2.92
C VAL A 168 2.93 13.74 -2.96
N GLY A 169 3.89 13.10 -2.30
CA GLY A 169 5.25 13.62 -2.07
C GLY A 169 5.62 13.68 -0.60
N VAL A 170 4.64 13.61 0.31
CA VAL A 170 4.83 13.37 1.74
C VAL A 170 4.42 11.93 2.03
N HIS A 171 5.26 11.18 2.75
CA HIS A 171 4.95 9.79 3.08
C HIS A 171 3.65 9.70 3.91
N THR A 172 2.72 8.80 3.54
CA THR A 172 1.40 8.64 4.20
C THR A 172 1.49 8.48 5.71
N GLY A 173 2.55 7.85 6.22
CA GLY A 173 2.81 7.70 7.64
C GLY A 173 3.03 9.02 8.38
N ASP A 174 3.56 10.01 7.71
CA ASP A 174 3.90 11.32 8.24
C ASP A 174 2.84 12.38 7.91
N SER A 175 2.00 12.10 6.93
CA SER A 175 0.98 12.98 6.41
C SER A 175 -0.07 13.35 7.47
N PHE A 176 -0.52 14.59 7.41
CA PHE A 176 -1.74 15.06 8.07
C PHE A 176 -2.95 14.53 7.30
N CYS A 177 -3.87 13.84 7.96
CA CYS A 177 -5.02 13.28 7.26
C CYS A 177 -6.32 13.38 8.07
N SER A 178 -7.44 13.29 7.37
CA SER A 178 -8.78 13.27 7.93
C SER A 178 -9.51 11.96 7.61
N ALA A 179 -10.34 11.54 8.54
CA ALA A 179 -11.29 10.43 8.40
C ALA A 179 -12.65 10.88 8.93
N PRO A 180 -13.72 10.86 8.11
CA PRO A 180 -13.75 10.51 6.69
C PRO A 180 -13.09 11.53 5.76
N MET A 181 -13.09 11.28 4.44
CA MET A 181 -12.72 12.25 3.40
C MET A 181 -13.66 13.45 3.47
N LEU A 182 -13.11 14.67 3.36
CA LEU A 182 -13.85 15.92 3.53
C LEU A 182 -14.07 16.67 2.22
N THR A 183 -13.04 16.72 1.37
CA THR A 183 -13.07 17.55 0.15
C THR A 183 -13.33 16.72 -1.11
N ILE A 184 -13.21 15.41 -1.03
CA ILE A 184 -13.38 14.48 -2.14
C ILE A 184 -14.87 14.20 -2.36
N SER A 185 -15.35 14.35 -3.60
CA SER A 185 -16.74 14.11 -3.95
C SER A 185 -17.17 12.66 -3.71
N GLU A 186 -18.45 12.46 -3.40
CA GLU A 186 -19.02 11.11 -3.24
C GLU A 186 -18.86 10.26 -4.49
N GLU A 187 -18.89 10.87 -5.68
CA GLU A 187 -18.68 10.18 -6.96
C GLU A 187 -17.26 9.59 -7.05
N VAL A 188 -16.26 10.38 -6.72
CA VAL A 188 -14.85 9.91 -6.67
C VAL A 188 -14.70 8.82 -5.61
N GLN A 189 -15.22 9.03 -4.39
CA GLN A 189 -15.15 8.03 -3.33
C GLN A 189 -15.76 6.69 -3.75
N LYS A 190 -16.93 6.71 -4.38
CA LYS A 190 -17.61 5.51 -4.88
C LYS A 190 -16.80 4.82 -5.98
N ARG A 191 -16.27 5.59 -6.93
CA ARG A 191 -15.41 5.08 -8.01
C ARG A 191 -14.16 4.40 -7.47
N LEU A 192 -13.49 5.01 -6.49
CA LEU A 192 -12.33 4.43 -5.81
C LEU A 192 -12.69 3.16 -5.03
N GLN A 193 -13.85 3.14 -4.37
CA GLN A 193 -14.33 1.94 -3.68
C GLN A 193 -14.54 0.77 -4.63
N GLU A 194 -15.22 0.99 -5.75
CA GLU A 194 -15.48 -0.03 -6.77
C GLU A 194 -14.17 -0.59 -7.36
N LYS A 195 -13.20 0.30 -7.65
CA LYS A 195 -11.87 -0.10 -8.11
C LYS A 195 -11.10 -0.86 -7.03
N SER A 196 -11.14 -0.38 -5.77
CA SER A 196 -10.47 -1.05 -4.63
C SER A 196 -11.00 -2.46 -4.40
N TYR A 197 -12.32 -2.67 -4.53
CA TYR A 197 -12.90 -4.01 -4.38
C TYR A 197 -12.40 -4.97 -5.47
N LYS A 198 -12.28 -4.53 -6.71
CA LYS A 198 -11.68 -5.33 -7.79
C LYS A 198 -10.23 -5.70 -7.49
N ILE A 199 -9.43 -4.76 -6.98
CA ILE A 199 -8.04 -5.01 -6.61
C ILE A 199 -7.97 -6.04 -5.49
N VAL A 200 -8.70 -5.82 -4.40
CA VAL A 200 -8.68 -6.69 -3.21
C VAL A 200 -9.15 -8.10 -3.54
N GLU A 201 -10.15 -8.24 -4.44
CA GLU A 201 -10.59 -9.53 -4.97
C GLU A 201 -9.51 -10.19 -5.82
N ALA A 202 -8.88 -9.49 -6.76
CA ALA A 202 -7.86 -10.05 -7.64
C ALA A 202 -6.61 -10.50 -6.86
N ILE A 203 -6.20 -9.73 -5.87
CA ILE A 203 -5.08 -10.08 -4.97
C ILE A 203 -5.45 -11.23 -4.02
N GLN A 204 -6.74 -11.45 -3.76
CA GLN A 204 -7.24 -12.49 -2.84
C GLN A 204 -6.89 -12.24 -1.36
N VAL A 205 -6.90 -10.97 -0.94
CA VAL A 205 -6.67 -10.64 0.48
C VAL A 205 -7.80 -11.19 1.35
N ILE A 206 -7.48 -11.77 2.49
CA ILE A 206 -8.43 -12.11 3.56
C ILE A 206 -8.06 -11.30 4.81
N GLY A 207 -9.01 -10.54 5.31
CA GLY A 207 -8.83 -9.60 6.41
C GLY A 207 -8.75 -8.15 5.96
N GLY A 208 -8.21 -7.30 6.82
CA GLY A 208 -8.03 -5.87 6.56
C GLY A 208 -6.88 -5.58 5.62
N THR A 209 -7.11 -4.64 4.73
CA THR A 209 -6.12 -4.16 3.77
C THR A 209 -6.29 -2.66 3.54
N ASN A 210 -5.20 -2.00 3.20
CA ASN A 210 -5.18 -0.60 2.83
C ASN A 210 -4.88 -0.47 1.33
N VAL A 211 -5.70 0.29 0.61
CA VAL A 211 -5.48 0.63 -0.80
C VAL A 211 -5.21 2.12 -0.92
N GLN A 212 -4.06 2.47 -1.50
CA GLN A 212 -3.60 3.85 -1.65
C GLN A 212 -3.81 4.33 -3.09
N TRP A 213 -4.36 5.52 -3.21
CA TRP A 213 -4.73 6.15 -4.47
C TRP A 213 -4.13 7.54 -4.59
N ALA A 214 -3.83 7.94 -5.82
CA ALA A 214 -3.63 9.33 -6.18
C ALA A 214 -4.74 9.77 -7.12
N HIS A 215 -5.29 10.95 -6.86
CA HIS A 215 -6.32 11.59 -7.68
C HIS A 215 -5.84 12.95 -8.17
N ASP A 216 -5.95 13.19 -9.47
CA ASP A 216 -5.70 14.51 -10.05
C ASP A 216 -7.02 15.25 -10.26
N PRO A 217 -7.36 16.25 -9.44
CA PRO A 217 -8.62 16.98 -9.56
C PRO A 217 -8.72 17.82 -10.85
N LYS A 218 -7.60 18.01 -11.58
CA LYS A 218 -7.59 18.79 -12.82
C LYS A 218 -8.03 17.95 -14.02
N THR A 219 -7.65 16.68 -14.04
CA THR A 219 -7.92 15.76 -15.15
C THR A 219 -8.93 14.68 -14.79
N ASP A 220 -9.38 14.63 -13.53
CA ASP A 220 -10.24 13.59 -12.96
C ASP A 220 -9.66 12.16 -13.11
N ARG A 221 -8.35 12.06 -13.08
CA ARG A 221 -7.62 10.81 -13.26
C ARG A 221 -7.28 10.20 -11.90
N ASP A 222 -7.58 8.90 -11.74
CA ASP A 222 -7.24 8.13 -10.54
C ASP A 222 -6.20 7.07 -10.89
N ILE A 223 -5.16 6.99 -10.12
CA ILE A 223 -4.19 5.89 -10.20
C ILE A 223 -4.05 5.20 -8.85
N VAL A 224 -3.89 3.89 -8.86
CA VAL A 224 -3.53 3.15 -7.66
C VAL A 224 -2.01 3.25 -7.45
N ILE A 225 -1.61 3.57 -6.20
CA ILE A 225 -0.21 3.64 -5.81
C ILE A 225 0.28 2.26 -5.36
N GLU A 226 -0.43 1.68 -4.38
CA GLU A 226 -0.10 0.37 -3.81
C GLU A 226 -1.27 -0.23 -3.03
N ILE A 227 -1.18 -1.51 -2.75
CA ILE A 227 -1.99 -2.21 -1.78
C ILE A 227 -1.11 -2.70 -0.63
N ASN A 228 -1.61 -2.59 0.58
CA ASN A 228 -0.98 -3.19 1.75
C ASN A 228 -1.87 -4.32 2.28
N PRO A 229 -1.61 -5.61 1.96
CA PRO A 229 -2.48 -6.73 2.30
C PRO A 229 -2.33 -7.12 3.79
N ARG A 230 -2.39 -6.15 4.66
CA ARG A 230 -2.17 -6.25 6.10
C ARG A 230 -2.81 -5.10 6.85
N THR A 231 -2.94 -5.23 8.15
CA THR A 231 -3.25 -4.09 9.01
C THR A 231 -2.06 -3.12 9.06
N SER A 232 -2.37 -1.84 9.08
CA SER A 232 -1.43 -0.74 8.99
C SER A 232 -1.69 0.33 10.05
N ARG A 233 -0.92 1.41 10.02
CA ARG A 233 -1.18 2.58 10.88
C ARG A 233 -2.49 3.27 10.51
N SER A 234 -2.84 3.30 9.24
CA SER A 234 -4.14 3.80 8.76
C SER A 234 -5.29 2.92 9.23
N SER A 235 -5.10 1.60 9.32
CA SER A 235 -6.09 0.69 9.94
C SER A 235 -6.34 1.02 11.41
N ALA A 236 -5.29 1.40 12.15
CA ALA A 236 -5.43 1.84 13.54
C ALA A 236 -6.18 3.18 13.66
N LEU A 237 -5.91 4.13 12.75
CA LEU A 237 -6.65 5.38 12.65
C LEU A 237 -8.11 5.11 12.31
N ALA A 238 -8.38 4.32 11.27
CA ALA A 238 -9.71 3.95 10.83
C ALA A 238 -10.51 3.28 11.96
N SER A 239 -9.90 2.36 12.70
CA SER A 239 -10.52 1.69 13.83
C SER A 239 -10.91 2.68 14.94
N LYS A 240 -10.06 3.66 15.23
CA LYS A 240 -10.38 4.72 16.21
C LYS A 240 -11.44 5.68 15.69
N ALA A 241 -11.38 6.05 14.43
CA ALA A 241 -12.31 7.00 13.81
C ALA A 241 -13.73 6.42 13.71
N THR A 242 -13.85 5.16 13.39
CA THR A 242 -15.15 4.52 13.10
C THR A 242 -15.68 3.65 14.25
N GLY A 243 -14.84 3.29 15.21
CA GLY A 243 -15.13 2.28 16.23
C GLY A 243 -15.13 0.85 15.69
N PHE A 244 -14.80 0.64 14.41
CA PHE A 244 -14.73 -0.70 13.81
C PHE A 244 -13.40 -1.38 14.12
N PRO A 245 -13.39 -2.56 14.79
CA PRO A 245 -12.16 -3.19 15.25
C PRO A 245 -11.51 -4.02 14.13
N ILE A 246 -10.83 -3.40 13.17
CA ILE A 246 -10.26 -4.06 11.97
C ILE A 246 -9.38 -5.27 12.34
N ALA A 247 -8.50 -5.13 13.33
CA ALA A 247 -7.58 -6.19 13.70
C ALA A 247 -8.31 -7.41 14.29
N LEU A 248 -9.31 -7.17 15.15
CA LEU A 248 -10.14 -8.25 15.70
C LEU A 248 -10.92 -8.98 14.59
N VAL A 249 -11.58 -8.21 13.71
CA VAL A 249 -12.33 -8.80 12.59
C VAL A 249 -11.39 -9.57 11.67
N SER A 250 -10.22 -9.04 11.34
CA SER A 250 -9.21 -9.76 10.53
C SER A 250 -8.80 -11.08 11.16
N ALA A 251 -8.63 -11.12 12.49
CA ALA A 251 -8.32 -12.37 13.20
C ALA A 251 -9.48 -13.36 13.14
N MET A 252 -10.73 -12.90 13.27
CA MET A 252 -11.92 -13.76 13.14
C MET A 252 -12.04 -14.33 11.73
N LEU A 253 -11.82 -13.52 10.69
CA LEU A 253 -11.83 -13.97 9.30
C LEU A 253 -10.71 -14.98 9.02
N ALA A 254 -9.54 -14.81 9.63
CA ALA A 254 -8.42 -15.74 9.50
C ALA A 254 -8.73 -17.13 10.09
N THR A 255 -9.64 -17.21 11.06
CA THR A 255 -10.12 -18.50 11.63
C THR A 255 -11.24 -19.15 10.81
N GLY A 256 -11.62 -18.57 9.67
CA GLY A 256 -12.62 -19.12 8.76
C GLY A 256 -14.02 -18.52 8.91
N MET A 257 -14.24 -17.58 9.81
CA MET A 257 -15.51 -16.84 9.87
C MET A 257 -15.66 -15.94 8.64
N THR A 258 -16.90 -15.60 8.32
CA THR A 258 -17.24 -14.67 7.23
C THR A 258 -18.01 -13.46 7.76
N LEU A 259 -17.97 -12.35 7.00
CA LEU A 259 -18.59 -11.09 7.45
C LEU A 259 -20.09 -11.22 7.70
N ASP A 260 -20.78 -12.09 6.96
CA ASP A 260 -22.21 -12.39 7.13
C ASP A 260 -22.53 -13.24 8.38
N GLU A 261 -21.52 -13.80 9.03
CA GLU A 261 -21.65 -14.58 10.28
C GLU A 261 -21.33 -13.75 11.53
N ILE A 262 -20.67 -12.59 11.38
CA ILE A 262 -20.24 -11.77 12.52
C ILE A 262 -21.31 -10.74 12.85
N PRO A 263 -21.91 -10.77 14.06
CA PRO A 263 -22.92 -9.79 14.46
C PRO A 263 -22.36 -8.36 14.50
N CYS A 264 -23.17 -7.41 14.03
CA CYS A 264 -22.80 -6.00 14.02
C CYS A 264 -23.96 -5.07 14.39
N GLY A 265 -24.28 -4.96 15.67
CA GLY A 265 -25.19 -3.99 16.24
C GLY A 265 -26.37 -3.60 15.34
N LYS A 266 -26.44 -2.31 14.96
CA LYS A 266 -27.50 -1.76 14.10
C LYS A 266 -27.54 -2.28 12.67
N TYR A 267 -26.46 -2.91 12.19
CA TYR A 267 -26.38 -3.44 10.82
C TYR A 267 -26.82 -4.92 10.73
N GLY A 268 -27.01 -5.59 11.85
CA GLY A 268 -27.28 -7.02 11.91
C GLY A 268 -26.01 -7.85 11.78
N THR A 269 -25.37 -7.84 10.62
CA THR A 269 -24.08 -8.52 10.36
C THR A 269 -23.07 -7.60 9.68
N LEU A 270 -21.77 -7.93 9.75
CA LEU A 270 -20.69 -7.07 9.29
C LEU A 270 -20.67 -6.84 7.77
N ASP A 271 -21.19 -7.77 6.99
CA ASP A 271 -21.32 -7.64 5.54
C ASP A 271 -22.18 -6.44 5.10
N LYS A 272 -23.02 -5.93 5.99
CA LYS A 272 -23.89 -4.77 5.78
C LYS A 272 -23.35 -3.48 6.40
N TYR A 273 -22.14 -3.51 6.93
CA TYR A 273 -21.53 -2.33 7.55
C TYR A 273 -21.29 -1.24 6.50
N VAL A 274 -21.67 -0.02 6.87
CA VAL A 274 -21.39 1.21 6.13
C VAL A 274 -20.76 2.21 7.09
N PRO A 275 -19.65 2.86 6.75
CA PRO A 275 -19.06 3.88 7.60
C PRO A 275 -20.04 5.01 7.80
N SER A 276 -20.29 5.37 9.04
CA SER A 276 -21.21 6.43 9.42
C SER A 276 -20.74 7.08 10.71
N GLY A 277 -20.84 8.39 10.77
CA GLY A 277 -20.49 9.18 11.95
C GLY A 277 -20.87 10.64 11.70
N ASP A 278 -20.99 11.39 12.77
CA ASP A 278 -21.32 12.83 12.78
C ASP A 278 -20.11 13.67 13.22
N TYR A 279 -18.93 13.09 13.21
CA TYR A 279 -17.67 13.74 13.58
C TYR A 279 -16.55 13.41 12.59
N ILE A 280 -15.50 14.20 12.64
CA ILE A 280 -14.30 14.08 11.85
C ILE A 280 -13.13 13.78 12.77
N VAL A 281 -12.31 12.84 12.40
CA VAL A 281 -11.06 12.53 13.10
C VAL A 281 -9.88 13.03 12.27
N ILE A 282 -9.03 13.81 12.90
CA ILE A 282 -7.82 14.34 12.30
C ILE A 282 -6.62 13.61 12.90
N LYS A 283 -5.77 13.06 12.04
CA LYS A 283 -4.45 12.54 12.43
C LYS A 283 -3.40 13.62 12.21
N PHE A 284 -2.64 13.91 13.23
CA PHE A 284 -1.47 14.77 13.16
C PHE A 284 -0.25 14.03 13.69
N ALA A 285 0.80 13.94 12.91
CA ALA A 285 2.01 13.23 13.32
C ALA A 285 2.86 14.10 14.27
N ARG A 286 3.54 13.44 15.20
CA ARG A 286 4.56 14.05 16.08
C ARG A 286 5.84 13.24 15.94
N TRP A 287 6.90 13.91 15.54
CA TRP A 287 8.21 13.30 15.37
C TRP A 287 9.12 13.57 16.58
N ALA A 288 9.98 12.63 16.89
CA ALA A 288 10.92 12.73 17.99
C ALA A 288 12.30 13.25 17.53
N PHE A 289 12.34 14.25 16.64
CA PHE A 289 13.58 14.80 16.08
C PHE A 289 14.55 15.27 17.16
N GLU A 290 14.02 15.74 18.29
CA GLU A 290 14.81 16.14 19.46
C GLU A 290 15.66 15.02 20.05
N LYS A 291 15.28 13.76 19.84
CA LYS A 291 16.01 12.57 20.30
C LYS A 291 17.08 12.08 19.32
N PHE A 292 16.95 12.47 18.05
CA PHE A 292 17.81 11.99 16.96
C PHE A 292 18.57 13.15 16.34
N LYS A 293 19.61 13.60 17.02
CA LYS A 293 20.44 14.72 16.56
C LYS A 293 21.06 14.42 15.19
N GLY A 294 20.92 15.37 14.25
CA GLY A 294 21.42 15.25 12.88
C GLY A 294 20.48 14.51 11.92
N SER A 295 19.30 14.08 12.38
CA SER A 295 18.27 13.58 11.46
C SER A 295 17.70 14.74 10.62
N GLN A 296 17.32 14.42 9.38
CA GLN A 296 16.64 15.37 8.52
C GLN A 296 15.20 15.60 9.02
N ASP A 297 14.85 16.84 9.26
CA ASP A 297 13.55 17.28 9.83
C ASP A 297 12.51 17.71 8.80
N LYS A 298 12.86 17.65 7.50
CA LYS A 298 11.94 17.93 6.40
C LYS A 298 11.17 16.68 6.00
N LEU A 299 9.86 16.79 5.90
CA LEU A 299 8.99 15.74 5.38
C LEU A 299 9.24 15.55 3.87
N GLY A 300 9.00 14.33 3.40
CA GLY A 300 9.18 13.95 2.02
C GLY A 300 8.70 12.52 1.77
N THR A 301 9.17 11.92 0.69
CA THR A 301 8.76 10.56 0.29
C THR A 301 9.25 9.45 1.23
N GLN A 302 10.27 9.71 2.02
CA GLN A 302 10.76 8.79 3.05
C GLN A 302 10.09 9.09 4.39
N MET A 303 9.61 8.04 5.05
CA MET A 303 9.05 8.14 6.40
C MET A 303 10.08 8.60 7.42
N LYS A 304 9.68 9.46 8.35
CA LYS A 304 10.48 10.01 9.45
C LYS A 304 10.16 9.37 10.80
#